data_4def545e8282737955997654749815c0
#
_entry.id   4def545e8282737955997654749815c0
#
_cell.length_a   1.000
_cell.length_b   1.000
_cell.length_c   1.000
_cell.angle_alpha   90.00
_cell.angle_beta   90.00
_cell.angle_gamma   90.00
#
_symmetry.space_group_name_H-M   'P 1'
#
loop_
_entity.id
_entity.type
_entity.pdbx_description
1 polymer ?
#
loop_
_entity_poly.entity_id
_entity_poly.type
_entity_poly.pdbx_seq_one_letter_code
_entity_poly.pdbx_strand_id
1 'polypeptide(L)'
;MIELITVVTIVAILAAIATPYFRDFILGQRIRAAGYEIVSALIYARSEAIKRNSGVTVAAATGGWQNGWTVTSGAITLSQHEALQGLTMTGPVAGLVYNGNGRLAATISPFGISAANSSAPQRCINVDLSGLPSSQAGSC
;
A
#
# COMPACT_ATOMS: atom_id res chain seq x y z
N MET A 1 -9.21 19.62 -46.83
CA MET A 1 -8.62 20.49 -45.79
C MET A 1 -9.54 20.67 -44.61
N ILE A 2 -10.83 21.09 -44.77
CA ILE A 2 -11.77 21.28 -43.68
C ILE A 2 -12.11 19.96 -42.93
N GLU A 3 -12.18 18.85 -43.66
CA GLU A 3 -12.46 17.52 -43.06
C GLU A 3 -11.36 17.09 -42.09
N LEU A 4 -10.10 17.34 -42.40
CA LEU A 4 -8.99 17.00 -41.50
C LEU A 4 -9.03 17.83 -40.22
N ILE A 5 -9.33 19.13 -40.34
CA ILE A 5 -9.48 20.03 -39.16
C ILE A 5 -10.63 19.57 -38.27
N THR A 6 -11.75 19.17 -38.88
CA THR A 6 -12.93 18.68 -38.11
C THR A 6 -12.58 17.41 -37.34
N VAL A 7 -11.91 16.45 -37.97
CA VAL A 7 -11.50 15.20 -37.32
C VAL A 7 -10.54 15.47 -36.16
N VAL A 8 -9.52 16.30 -36.37
CA VAL A 8 -8.54 16.65 -35.31
C VAL A 8 -9.24 17.36 -34.13
N THR A 9 -10.21 18.24 -34.42
CA THR A 9 -10.97 18.95 -33.37
C THR A 9 -11.78 17.96 -32.52
N ILE A 10 -12.47 16.99 -33.13
CA ILE A 10 -13.24 15.98 -32.42
C ILE A 10 -12.32 15.12 -31.55
N VAL A 11 -11.18 14.65 -32.11
CA VAL A 11 -10.21 13.86 -31.37
C VAL A 11 -9.63 14.63 -30.18
N ALA A 12 -9.33 15.92 -30.34
CA ALA A 12 -8.84 16.79 -29.28
C ALA A 12 -9.84 16.91 -28.12
N ILE A 13 -11.14 17.09 -28.44
CA ILE A 13 -12.20 17.16 -27.43
C ILE A 13 -12.32 15.83 -26.67
N LEU A 14 -12.34 14.71 -27.38
CA LEU A 14 -12.41 13.39 -26.77
C LEU A 14 -11.20 13.10 -25.88
N ALA A 15 -9.99 13.45 -26.32
CA ALA A 15 -8.76 13.30 -25.56
C ALA A 15 -8.77 14.14 -24.27
N ALA A 16 -9.30 15.36 -24.33
CA ALA A 16 -9.41 16.24 -23.16
C ALA A 16 -10.32 15.64 -22.05
N ILE A 17 -11.41 14.95 -22.44
CA ILE A 17 -12.32 14.30 -21.50
C ILE A 17 -11.73 12.99 -20.96
N ALA A 18 -10.98 12.22 -21.79
CA ALA A 18 -10.46 10.93 -21.41
C ALA A 18 -9.29 11.01 -20.40
N THR A 19 -8.51 12.08 -20.45
CA THR A 19 -7.27 12.23 -19.65
C THR A 19 -7.48 12.12 -18.13
N PRO A 20 -8.45 12.78 -17.46
CA PRO A 20 -8.64 12.70 -16.03
C PRO A 20 -9.03 11.29 -15.57
N TYR A 21 -9.88 10.60 -16.31
CA TYR A 21 -10.31 9.24 -15.98
C TYR A 21 -9.17 8.23 -16.07
N PHE A 22 -8.27 8.39 -17.04
CA PHE A 22 -7.10 7.54 -17.18
C PHE A 22 -6.13 7.69 -16.02
N ARG A 23 -5.93 8.91 -15.52
CA ARG A 23 -5.12 9.18 -14.33
C ARG A 23 -5.66 8.45 -13.10
N ASP A 24 -6.94 8.56 -12.81
CA ASP A 24 -7.57 7.92 -11.66
C ASP A 24 -7.52 6.38 -11.76
N PHE A 25 -7.67 5.85 -12.97
CA PHE A 25 -7.49 4.42 -13.23
C PHE A 25 -6.06 3.96 -12.85
N ILE A 26 -5.03 4.65 -13.30
CA ILE A 26 -3.63 4.33 -12.98
C ILE A 26 -3.37 4.42 -11.47
N LEU A 27 -3.88 5.47 -10.81
CA LEU A 27 -3.75 5.62 -9.37
C LEU A 27 -4.47 4.49 -8.62
N GLY A 28 -5.64 4.09 -9.07
CA GLY A 28 -6.36 2.94 -8.52
C GLY A 28 -5.57 1.62 -8.63
N GLN A 29 -4.87 1.40 -9.74
CA GLN A 29 -3.99 0.23 -9.89
C GLN A 29 -2.78 0.31 -8.95
N ARG A 30 -2.16 1.49 -8.80
CA ARG A 30 -1.04 1.69 -7.85
C ARG A 30 -1.47 1.46 -6.40
N ILE A 31 -2.66 1.94 -6.00
CA ILE A 31 -3.21 1.70 -4.66
C ILE A 31 -3.40 0.20 -4.40
N ARG A 32 -3.91 -0.55 -5.39
CA ARG A 32 -4.06 -2.00 -5.28
C ARG A 32 -2.71 -2.71 -5.16
N ALA A 33 -1.74 -2.32 -6.00
CA ALA A 33 -0.40 -2.89 -5.96
C ALA A 33 0.26 -2.66 -4.59
N ALA A 34 0.25 -1.41 -4.08
CA ALA A 34 0.77 -1.08 -2.76
C ALA A 34 0.07 -1.87 -1.64
N GLY A 35 -1.26 -2.09 -1.76
CA GLY A 35 -2.00 -2.95 -0.84
C GLY A 35 -1.53 -4.40 -0.85
N TYR A 36 -1.24 -4.97 -2.01
CA TYR A 36 -0.68 -6.33 -2.11
C TYR A 36 0.75 -6.41 -1.58
N GLU A 37 1.56 -5.39 -1.80
CA GLU A 37 2.95 -5.32 -1.33
C GLU A 37 3.02 -5.32 0.19
N ILE A 38 2.24 -4.48 0.88
CA ILE A 38 2.22 -4.49 2.35
C ILE A 38 1.63 -5.78 2.91
N VAL A 39 0.55 -6.31 2.34
CA VAL A 39 -0.02 -7.61 2.76
C VAL A 39 1.02 -8.73 2.60
N SER A 40 1.75 -8.75 1.49
CA SER A 40 2.83 -9.72 1.25
C SER A 40 3.94 -9.59 2.28
N ALA A 41 4.36 -8.36 2.60
CA ALA A 41 5.37 -8.10 3.62
C ALA A 41 4.92 -8.55 5.02
N LEU A 42 3.64 -8.35 5.36
CA LEU A 42 3.06 -8.81 6.63
C LEU A 42 3.00 -10.35 6.73
N ILE A 43 2.59 -11.03 5.65
CA ILE A 43 2.59 -12.50 5.57
C ILE A 43 4.02 -13.04 5.67
N TYR A 44 4.97 -12.40 4.98
CA TYR A 44 6.39 -12.75 5.05
C TYR A 44 6.94 -12.58 6.47
N ALA A 45 6.71 -11.44 7.10
CA ALA A 45 7.14 -11.16 8.47
C ALA A 45 6.58 -12.21 9.46
N ARG A 46 5.28 -12.55 9.31
CA ARG A 46 4.62 -13.60 10.09
C ARG A 46 5.28 -14.96 9.89
N SER A 47 5.57 -15.36 8.67
CA SER A 47 6.20 -16.64 8.37
C SER A 47 7.62 -16.74 8.91
N GLU A 48 8.40 -15.64 8.83
CA GLU A 48 9.74 -15.56 9.40
C GLU A 48 9.74 -15.59 10.94
N ALA A 49 8.73 -14.97 11.58
CA ALA A 49 8.57 -15.05 13.03
C ALA A 49 8.33 -16.49 13.49
N ILE A 50 7.46 -17.24 12.81
CA ILE A 50 7.19 -18.65 13.09
C ILE A 50 8.41 -19.51 12.84
N LYS A 51 9.05 -19.33 11.67
CA LYS A 51 10.22 -20.11 11.26
C LYS A 51 11.40 -19.94 12.22
N ARG A 52 11.62 -18.73 12.72
CA ARG A 52 12.70 -18.40 13.65
C ARG A 52 12.32 -18.59 15.12
N ASN A 53 11.03 -18.85 15.40
CA ASN A 53 10.47 -18.86 16.75
C ASN A 53 10.88 -17.61 17.55
N SER A 54 10.89 -16.45 16.92
CA SER A 54 11.36 -15.17 17.48
C SER A 54 10.56 -13.99 16.97
N GLY A 55 10.66 -12.85 17.64
CA GLY A 55 9.98 -11.62 17.25
C GLY A 55 10.49 -11.09 15.89
N VAL A 56 9.53 -10.73 15.00
CA VAL A 56 9.82 -10.03 13.74
C VAL A 56 9.05 -8.73 13.74
N THR A 57 9.75 -7.64 13.50
CA THR A 57 9.19 -6.28 13.48
C THR A 57 9.00 -5.81 12.05
N VAL A 58 7.86 -5.20 11.76
CA VAL A 58 7.63 -4.43 10.53
C VAL A 58 7.46 -2.96 10.93
N ALA A 59 8.32 -2.11 10.44
CA ALA A 59 8.35 -0.69 10.79
C ALA A 59 8.41 0.20 9.55
N ALA A 60 7.78 1.36 9.63
CA ALA A 60 7.85 2.38 8.59
C ALA A 60 9.27 2.94 8.47
N ALA A 61 9.64 3.35 7.26
CA ALA A 61 10.82 4.17 7.04
C ALA A 61 10.67 5.57 7.67
N THR A 62 11.77 6.29 7.77
CA THR A 62 11.77 7.67 8.28
C THR A 62 10.80 8.54 7.47
N GLY A 63 9.89 9.21 8.15
CA GLY A 63 8.85 10.04 7.53
C GLY A 63 7.52 9.33 7.23
N GLY A 64 7.41 8.03 7.54
CA GLY A 64 6.14 7.29 7.50
C GLY A 64 6.09 6.17 6.46
N TRP A 65 4.98 5.44 6.47
CA TRP A 65 4.76 4.25 5.65
C TRP A 65 4.83 4.51 4.15
N GLN A 66 4.47 5.70 3.68
CA GLN A 66 4.59 6.08 2.26
C GLN A 66 6.04 6.13 1.78
N ASN A 67 7.01 6.27 2.69
CA ASN A 67 8.45 6.28 2.38
C ASN A 67 9.06 4.86 2.39
N GLY A 68 8.23 3.84 2.49
CA GLY A 68 8.62 2.44 2.54
C GLY A 68 8.59 1.85 3.95
N TRP A 69 9.01 0.62 4.06
CA TRP A 69 9.05 -0.12 5.33
C TRP A 69 10.15 -1.17 5.33
N THR A 70 10.50 -1.61 6.52
CA THR A 70 11.50 -2.67 6.74
C THR A 70 10.90 -3.78 7.57
N VAL A 71 11.31 -5.01 7.28
CA VAL A 71 11.04 -6.21 8.07
C VAL A 71 12.33 -6.64 8.72
N THR A 72 12.38 -6.69 10.04
CA THR A 72 13.60 -7.00 10.81
C THR A 72 13.37 -8.10 11.83
N SER A 73 14.42 -8.90 12.10
CA SER A 73 14.47 -9.85 13.21
C SER A 73 15.67 -9.51 14.08
N GLY A 74 15.44 -8.89 15.23
CA GLY A 74 16.50 -8.27 16.02
C GLY A 74 17.27 -7.23 15.20
N ALA A 75 18.58 -7.38 15.08
CA ALA A 75 19.44 -6.49 14.29
C ALA A 75 19.50 -6.83 12.78
N ILE A 76 18.84 -7.90 12.35
CA ILE A 76 18.93 -8.38 10.96
C ILE A 76 17.76 -7.85 10.15
N THR A 77 18.05 -7.11 9.07
CA THR A 77 17.04 -6.72 8.07
C THR A 77 16.77 -7.91 7.14
N LEU A 78 15.52 -8.37 7.14
CA LEU A 78 15.06 -9.50 6.32
C LEU A 78 14.54 -9.03 4.96
N SER A 79 13.87 -7.88 4.92
CA SER A 79 13.33 -7.27 3.71
C SER A 79 13.20 -5.77 3.90
N GLN A 80 13.31 -5.04 2.81
CA GLN A 80 13.08 -3.60 2.76
C GLN A 80 12.26 -3.28 1.51
N HIS A 81 11.30 -2.38 1.65
CA HIS A 81 10.49 -1.83 0.57
C HIS A 81 10.77 -0.35 0.42
N GLU A 82 10.88 0.11 -0.82
CA GLU A 82 11.14 1.51 -1.14
C GLU A 82 9.87 2.37 -1.05
N ALA A 83 10.04 3.69 -1.20
CA ALA A 83 8.96 4.66 -1.14
C ALA A 83 7.89 4.42 -2.22
N LEU A 84 6.63 4.57 -1.82
CA LEU A 84 5.49 4.50 -2.73
C LEU A 84 5.40 5.80 -3.55
N GLN A 85 5.36 5.67 -4.87
CA GLN A 85 5.34 6.82 -5.77
C GLN A 85 3.91 7.40 -5.92
N GLY A 86 3.73 8.64 -5.45
CA GLY A 86 2.47 9.39 -5.61
C GLY A 86 1.31 8.88 -4.78
N LEU A 87 1.57 8.08 -3.75
CA LEU A 87 0.58 7.57 -2.81
C LEU A 87 0.86 8.09 -1.39
N THR A 88 -0.20 8.16 -0.60
CA THR A 88 -0.14 8.37 0.84
C THR A 88 -0.50 7.07 1.53
N MET A 89 0.30 6.67 2.51
CA MET A 89 0.02 5.48 3.32
C MET A 89 0.10 5.83 4.81
N THR A 90 -0.97 5.55 5.52
CA THR A 90 -1.02 5.61 6.98
C THR A 90 -0.94 4.21 7.58
N GLY A 91 -0.53 4.11 8.84
CA GLY A 91 -0.45 2.82 9.52
C GLY A 91 -0.01 2.99 10.98
N PRO A 92 0.28 1.90 11.70
CA PRO A 92 0.69 1.96 13.10
C PRO A 92 2.00 2.74 13.26
N VAL A 93 1.98 3.77 14.11
CA VAL A 93 3.13 4.69 14.30
C VAL A 93 4.36 3.97 14.82
N ALA A 94 4.17 3.03 15.75
CA ALA A 94 5.25 2.23 16.32
C ALA A 94 5.64 1.00 15.48
N GLY A 95 5.04 0.83 14.29
CA GLY A 95 5.12 -0.41 13.56
C GLY A 95 4.32 -1.53 14.21
N LEU A 96 4.64 -2.78 13.87
CA LEU A 96 4.02 -3.97 14.46
C LEU A 96 5.06 -5.07 14.70
N VAL A 97 4.77 -5.95 15.65
CA VAL A 97 5.65 -7.07 16.00
C VAL A 97 4.84 -8.36 15.95
N TYR A 98 5.30 -9.30 15.13
CA TYR A 98 4.87 -10.69 15.19
C TYR A 98 5.72 -11.45 16.21
N ASN A 99 5.07 -12.20 17.12
CA ASN A 99 5.77 -13.12 18.00
C ASN A 99 6.08 -14.46 17.30
N GLY A 100 6.87 -15.33 17.95
CA GLY A 100 7.26 -16.62 17.39
C GLY A 100 6.11 -17.57 17.05
N ASN A 101 4.89 -17.29 17.52
CA ASN A 101 3.66 -18.03 17.15
C ASN A 101 2.93 -17.41 15.95
N GLY A 102 3.48 -16.38 15.33
CA GLY A 102 2.87 -15.68 14.20
C GLY A 102 1.65 -14.83 14.56
N ARG A 103 1.50 -14.45 15.82
CA ARG A 103 0.44 -13.56 16.32
C ARG A 103 1.01 -12.16 16.54
N LEU A 104 0.15 -11.15 16.47
CA LEU A 104 0.55 -9.81 16.88
C LEU A 104 0.76 -9.75 18.40
N ALA A 105 1.76 -8.98 18.80
CA ALA A 105 2.04 -8.71 20.22
C ALA A 105 1.00 -7.76 20.84
N ALA A 106 0.40 -6.88 20.02
CA ALA A 106 -0.64 -5.93 20.43
C ALA A 106 -1.55 -5.59 19.26
N THR A 107 -2.74 -5.06 19.55
CA THR A 107 -3.64 -4.49 18.55
C THR A 107 -3.00 -3.26 17.91
N ILE A 108 -3.14 -3.13 16.60
CA ILE A 108 -2.57 -2.01 15.82
C ILE A 108 -3.67 -1.24 15.09
N SER A 109 -3.39 0.01 14.75
CA SER A 109 -4.22 0.76 13.80
C SER A 109 -4.10 0.18 12.38
N PRO A 110 -5.18 0.22 11.59
CA PRO A 110 -5.15 -0.28 10.21
C PRO A 110 -4.24 0.56 9.31
N PHE A 111 -3.84 -0.04 8.18
CA PHE A 111 -3.16 0.69 7.12
C PHE A 111 -4.17 1.26 6.14
N GLY A 112 -4.10 2.56 5.90
CA GLY A 112 -4.90 3.25 4.89
C GLY A 112 -4.01 3.66 3.71
N ILE A 113 -4.42 3.33 2.48
CA ILE A 113 -3.70 3.72 1.25
C ILE A 113 -4.62 4.57 0.39
N SER A 114 -4.14 5.74 0.00
CA SER A 114 -4.86 6.71 -0.83
C SER A 114 -3.93 7.45 -1.78
N ALA A 115 -4.50 8.15 -2.75
CA ALA A 115 -3.78 9.09 -3.59
C ALA A 115 -4.34 10.49 -3.40
N ALA A 116 -3.47 11.50 -3.31
CA ALA A 116 -3.88 12.87 -3.19
C ALA A 116 -4.56 13.37 -4.47
N ASN A 117 -5.58 14.21 -4.33
CA ASN A 117 -6.31 14.85 -5.44
C ASN A 117 -6.81 13.85 -6.51
N SER A 118 -7.34 12.71 -6.08
CA SER A 118 -7.85 11.66 -6.94
C SER A 118 -9.15 11.08 -6.37
N SER A 119 -10.06 10.67 -7.26
CA SER A 119 -11.26 9.89 -6.95
C SER A 119 -10.99 8.39 -6.94
N ALA A 120 -9.74 7.95 -7.12
CA ALA A 120 -9.38 6.54 -7.09
C ALA A 120 -9.75 5.90 -5.75
N PRO A 121 -10.32 4.68 -5.76
CA PRO A 121 -10.78 4.03 -4.54
C PRO A 121 -9.62 3.74 -3.60
N GLN A 122 -9.76 4.18 -2.36
CA GLN A 122 -8.82 3.92 -1.26
C GLN A 122 -8.83 2.42 -0.89
N ARG A 123 -7.83 2.01 -0.13
CA ARG A 123 -7.73 0.66 0.38
C ARG A 123 -7.37 0.66 1.85
N CYS A 124 -8.10 -0.17 2.60
CA CYS A 124 -7.87 -0.40 4.03
C CYS A 124 -7.35 -1.82 4.26
N ILE A 125 -6.27 -1.95 5.03
CA ILE A 125 -5.71 -3.25 5.43
C ILE A 125 -5.75 -3.33 6.95
N ASN A 126 -6.50 -4.30 7.45
CA ASN A 126 -6.56 -4.64 8.87
C ASN A 126 -5.71 -5.86 9.16
N VAL A 127 -5.07 -5.87 10.33
CA VAL A 127 -4.40 -7.05 10.86
C VAL A 127 -4.94 -7.32 12.25
N ASP A 128 -5.56 -8.45 12.43
CA ASP A 128 -6.08 -8.86 13.73
C ASP A 128 -4.99 -9.48 14.63
N LEU A 129 -5.31 -9.74 15.88
CA LEU A 129 -4.38 -10.35 16.83
C LEU A 129 -3.92 -11.75 16.43
N SER A 130 -4.65 -12.44 15.52
CA SER A 130 -4.18 -13.72 14.96
C SER A 130 -3.00 -13.55 14.00
N GLY A 131 -2.71 -12.31 13.61
CA GLY A 131 -1.64 -11.97 12.70
C GLY A 131 -2.01 -12.12 11.23
N LEU A 132 -3.30 -12.30 10.90
CA LEU A 132 -3.76 -12.40 9.52
C LEU A 132 -4.14 -11.02 8.98
N PRO A 133 -3.49 -10.55 7.89
CA PRO A 133 -3.90 -9.34 7.21
C PRO A 133 -5.14 -9.58 6.35
N SER A 134 -6.05 -8.63 6.37
CA SER A 134 -7.22 -8.57 5.49
C SER A 134 -7.26 -7.24 4.74
N SER A 135 -7.62 -7.25 3.47
CA SER A 135 -7.62 -6.04 2.63
C SER A 135 -9.01 -5.81 2.05
N GLN A 136 -9.53 -4.60 2.22
CA GLN A 136 -10.82 -4.17 1.70
C GLN A 136 -10.72 -2.86 0.93
N ALA A 137 -11.65 -2.63 0.00
CA ALA A 137 -11.79 -1.36 -0.68
C ALA A 137 -12.46 -0.34 0.24
N GLY A 138 -12.04 0.92 0.17
CA GLY A 138 -12.55 2.01 0.97
C GLY A 138 -11.55 2.55 1.99
N SER A 139 -11.98 3.57 2.72
CA SER A 139 -11.22 4.13 3.85
C SER A 139 -11.27 3.20 5.07
N CYS A 140 -10.29 3.28 5.92
CA CYS A 140 -10.36 2.72 7.26
C CYS A 140 -11.28 3.64 8.16
#